data_5f8fdda8897fe8a961a339511f6f4558
#
_entry.id   5f8fdda8897fe8a961a339511f6f4558
#
_cell.length_a   1.000
_cell.length_b   1.000
_cell.length_c   1.000
_cell.angle_alpha   90.00
_cell.angle_beta   90.00
_cell.angle_gamma   90.00
#
_symmetry.space_group_name_H-M   'P 1'
#
loop_
_entity.id
_entity.type
_entity.pdbx_description
1 polymer ?
#
loop_
_entity_poly.entity_id
_entity_poly.type
_entity_poly.pdbx_seq_one_letter_code
_entity_poly.pdbx_strand_id
1 'polypeptide(L)'
;ELWHYSYPVSVKRNHGMSRTVPAVTDKFVVTIGPKLHVLCADALTGKPYWMIDLVKDYGATVPPWYAGQCPIIDGDRAIIAPGGSTLMIAVDCATGRVLWRTPNPKRWAMTHSSIVPVSMGSLKTYVYCASGGVVGVSATDGRMLWELPDWKVQIANIPTPVPVGQGRLFLSGGYNAGSMMVDVTSQGGAFSAREVYRLKPETFGSHQQTPMFYRGRIFGVIPDGRLVCMGLDGKHIWDSGTARFGLGPYVVADGKLYVLSDQGVLTIVDPNASKYTPLGQARILGGSDAWAPLAVAGGRMIARDLTKMVCIDLTGK
;
A
#
# COMPACT_ATOMS: atom_id res chain seq x y z
N GLU A 1 -20.16 13.82 -11.93
CA GLU A 1 -18.78 14.06 -12.38
C GLU A 1 -18.48 15.54 -12.31
N LEU A 2 -17.38 15.93 -11.66
CA LEU A 2 -16.93 17.31 -11.57
C LEU A 2 -16.01 17.67 -12.76
N TRP A 3 -15.08 16.75 -13.06
CA TRP A 3 -14.16 16.88 -14.19
C TRP A 3 -13.60 15.49 -14.58
N HIS A 4 -13.01 15.40 -15.76
CA HIS A 4 -12.20 14.26 -16.18
C HIS A 4 -11.00 14.75 -17.01
N TYR A 5 -9.95 13.91 -17.03
CA TYR A 5 -8.78 14.09 -17.88
C TYR A 5 -8.45 12.77 -18.56
N SER A 6 -8.22 12.81 -19.86
CA SER A 6 -7.93 11.62 -20.67
C SER A 6 -6.62 11.75 -21.43
N TYR A 7 -5.88 10.68 -21.52
CA TYR A 7 -4.70 10.58 -22.36
C TYR A 7 -4.64 9.19 -23.04
N PRO A 8 -4.09 9.10 -24.27
CA PRO A 8 -4.02 7.84 -24.98
C PRO A 8 -3.02 6.90 -24.34
N VAL A 9 -3.42 5.65 -24.11
CA VAL A 9 -2.55 4.58 -23.62
C VAL A 9 -3.03 3.24 -24.15
N SER A 10 -2.11 2.42 -24.68
CA SER A 10 -2.45 1.06 -25.15
C SER A 10 -2.34 0.07 -24.00
N VAL A 11 -3.47 -0.50 -23.58
CA VAL A 11 -3.56 -1.50 -22.51
C VAL A 11 -4.45 -2.67 -22.95
N LYS A 12 -4.07 -3.88 -22.54
CA LYS A 12 -4.92 -5.06 -22.69
C LYS A 12 -5.77 -5.22 -21.42
N ARG A 13 -7.02 -5.62 -21.58
CA ARG A 13 -7.90 -5.90 -20.43
C ARG A 13 -7.29 -7.00 -19.55
N ASN A 14 -7.23 -6.74 -18.25
CA ASN A 14 -6.73 -7.70 -17.25
C ASN A 14 -7.32 -7.30 -15.89
N HIS A 15 -8.28 -8.07 -15.36
CA HIS A 15 -9.05 -7.72 -14.17
C HIS A 15 -9.51 -6.24 -14.19
N GLY A 16 -9.39 -5.50 -13.09
CA GLY A 16 -9.50 -4.03 -13.11
C GLY A 16 -8.28 -3.42 -13.80
N MET A 17 -8.48 -2.40 -14.66
CA MET A 17 -7.41 -1.74 -15.40
C MET A 17 -6.53 -0.86 -14.52
N SER A 18 -7.08 -0.28 -13.46
CA SER A 18 -6.34 0.51 -12.47
C SER A 18 -6.17 -0.29 -11.17
N ARG A 19 -4.94 -0.35 -10.69
CA ARG A 19 -4.56 -0.95 -9.40
C ARG A 19 -4.00 0.07 -8.43
N THR A 20 -3.93 1.33 -8.85
CA THR A 20 -3.41 2.43 -8.06
C THR A 20 -4.55 3.24 -7.46
N VAL A 21 -4.30 3.84 -6.31
CA VAL A 21 -5.16 4.82 -5.67
C VAL A 21 -4.49 6.18 -5.83
N PRO A 22 -5.22 7.23 -6.28
CA PRO A 22 -4.68 8.58 -6.33
C PRO A 22 -4.30 9.10 -4.95
N ALA A 23 -3.23 9.89 -4.87
CA ALA A 23 -2.98 10.76 -3.72
C ALA A 23 -3.67 12.10 -3.96
N VAL A 24 -4.40 12.59 -2.96
CA VAL A 24 -5.24 13.80 -3.09
C VAL A 24 -5.03 14.72 -1.91
N THR A 25 -4.91 16.01 -2.19
CA THR A 25 -4.97 17.11 -1.24
C THR A 25 -6.03 18.11 -1.68
N ASP A 26 -6.22 19.21 -0.95
CA ASP A 26 -7.14 20.28 -1.37
C ASP A 26 -6.70 20.96 -2.69
N LYS A 27 -5.42 20.82 -3.08
CA LYS A 27 -4.86 21.47 -4.27
C LYS A 27 -4.52 20.48 -5.38
N PHE A 28 -4.01 19.31 -5.05
CA PHE A 28 -3.37 18.41 -6.00
C PHE A 28 -4.00 17.02 -6.00
N VAL A 29 -4.09 16.44 -7.19
CA VAL A 29 -4.31 15.01 -7.40
C VAL A 29 -3.10 14.46 -8.14
N VAL A 30 -2.45 13.43 -7.60
CA VAL A 30 -1.36 12.70 -8.25
C VAL A 30 -1.79 11.26 -8.51
N THR A 31 -1.66 10.81 -9.75
CA THR A 31 -2.00 9.45 -10.16
C THR A 31 -0.84 8.76 -10.87
N ILE A 32 -0.78 7.44 -10.81
CA ILE A 32 0.09 6.62 -11.66
C ILE A 32 -0.82 5.75 -12.53
N GLY A 33 -0.79 5.95 -13.83
CA GLY A 33 -1.56 5.17 -14.77
C GLY A 33 -0.93 3.79 -15.06
N PRO A 34 -1.67 2.88 -15.70
CA PRO A 34 -1.26 1.48 -15.87
C PRO A 34 0.10 1.29 -16.57
N LYS A 35 0.47 2.19 -17.47
CA LYS A 35 1.76 2.17 -18.20
C LYS A 35 2.79 3.14 -17.64
N LEU A 36 2.68 3.48 -16.34
CA LEU A 36 3.64 4.30 -15.59
C LEU A 36 3.66 5.79 -15.99
N HIS A 37 2.59 6.30 -16.57
CA HIS A 37 2.38 7.75 -16.68
C HIS A 37 1.97 8.31 -15.32
N VAL A 38 2.70 9.27 -14.82
CA VAL A 38 2.36 10.01 -13.59
C VAL A 38 1.78 11.34 -13.98
N LEU A 39 0.56 11.59 -13.55
CA LEU A 39 -0.15 12.86 -13.76
C LEU A 39 -0.32 13.57 -12.44
N CYS A 40 0.01 14.87 -12.40
CA CYS A 40 -0.43 15.78 -11.35
C CYS A 40 -1.40 16.78 -11.97
N ALA A 41 -2.55 16.96 -11.32
CA ALA A 41 -3.59 17.89 -11.73
C ALA A 41 -4.14 18.68 -10.54
N ASP A 42 -4.79 19.78 -10.85
CA ASP A 42 -5.57 20.55 -9.88
C ASP A 42 -6.75 19.70 -9.37
N ALA A 43 -6.91 19.63 -8.05
CA ALA A 43 -7.89 18.75 -7.42
C ALA A 43 -9.35 19.16 -7.72
N LEU A 44 -9.60 20.44 -7.93
CA LEU A 44 -10.96 20.98 -8.12
C LEU A 44 -11.35 21.03 -9.59
N THR A 45 -10.41 21.33 -10.48
CA THR A 45 -10.69 21.59 -11.91
C THR A 45 -10.21 20.48 -12.84
N GLY A 46 -9.34 19.59 -12.36
CA GLY A 46 -8.71 18.55 -13.18
C GLY A 46 -7.68 19.07 -14.19
N LYS A 47 -7.37 20.38 -14.17
CA LYS A 47 -6.36 20.96 -15.06
C LYS A 47 -5.00 20.34 -14.78
N PRO A 48 -4.33 19.74 -15.77
CA PRO A 48 -3.02 19.14 -15.56
C PRO A 48 -1.96 20.22 -15.27
N TYR A 49 -1.14 19.98 -14.26
CA TYR A 49 0.08 20.74 -14.01
C TYR A 49 1.24 20.16 -14.81
N TRP A 50 1.42 18.84 -14.74
CA TRP A 50 2.48 18.12 -15.45
C TRP A 50 2.14 16.63 -15.60
N MET A 51 2.85 16.00 -16.52
CA MET A 51 2.86 14.55 -16.72
C MET A 51 4.29 14.07 -16.93
N ILE A 52 4.64 12.95 -16.30
CA ILE A 52 5.94 12.27 -16.42
C ILE A 52 5.69 10.85 -16.93
N ASP A 53 6.45 10.44 -17.94
CA ASP A 53 6.49 9.05 -18.43
C ASP A 53 7.69 8.35 -17.80
N LEU A 54 7.45 7.50 -16.77
CA LEU A 54 8.54 6.84 -16.05
C LEU A 54 9.31 5.83 -16.91
N VAL A 55 8.69 5.28 -17.95
CA VAL A 55 9.38 4.39 -18.90
C VAL A 55 10.38 5.18 -19.72
N LYS A 56 9.92 6.28 -20.32
CA LYS A 56 10.74 7.13 -21.19
C LYS A 56 11.83 7.87 -20.40
N ASP A 57 11.45 8.47 -19.28
CA ASP A 57 12.31 9.44 -18.57
C ASP A 57 13.28 8.77 -17.59
N TYR A 58 12.96 7.55 -17.11
CA TYR A 58 13.76 6.82 -16.11
C TYR A 58 14.15 5.41 -16.54
N GLY A 59 13.73 4.93 -17.71
CA GLY A 59 13.94 3.55 -18.14
C GLY A 59 13.25 2.54 -17.23
N ALA A 60 12.10 2.92 -16.65
CA ALA A 60 11.31 2.04 -15.80
C ALA A 60 10.72 0.89 -16.62
N THR A 61 10.60 -0.29 -16.01
CA THR A 61 9.90 -1.43 -16.60
C THR A 61 8.49 -1.48 -16.06
N VAL A 62 7.50 -1.56 -16.94
CA VAL A 62 6.10 -1.75 -16.55
C VAL A 62 5.97 -3.11 -15.84
N PRO A 63 5.52 -3.16 -14.57
CA PRO A 63 5.37 -4.42 -13.87
C PRO A 63 4.36 -5.36 -14.55
N PRO A 64 4.45 -6.69 -14.33
CA PRO A 64 3.36 -7.59 -14.65
C PRO A 64 2.04 -7.05 -14.09
N TRP A 65 0.94 -7.15 -14.87
CA TRP A 65 -0.38 -6.60 -14.51
C TRP A 65 -0.43 -5.07 -14.30
N TYR A 66 0.52 -4.31 -14.87
CA TYR A 66 0.58 -2.85 -14.84
C TYR A 66 1.02 -2.25 -13.50
N ALA A 67 0.98 -0.91 -13.39
CA ALA A 67 1.32 -0.22 -12.15
C ALA A 67 0.37 -0.60 -11.01
N GLY A 68 0.93 -0.87 -9.84
CA GLY A 68 0.20 -1.08 -8.58
C GLY A 68 0.68 -0.17 -7.46
N GLN A 69 1.85 0.45 -7.63
CA GLN A 69 2.36 1.43 -6.67
C GLN A 69 1.46 2.67 -6.65
N CYS A 70 0.95 3.03 -5.46
CA CYS A 70 0.24 4.28 -5.24
C CYS A 70 1.26 5.40 -4.96
N PRO A 71 1.10 6.58 -5.56
CA PRO A 71 1.91 7.75 -5.21
C PRO A 71 1.53 8.24 -3.81
N ILE A 72 2.41 9.01 -3.18
CA ILE A 72 2.04 9.79 -1.99
C ILE A 72 2.33 11.27 -2.24
N ILE A 73 1.56 12.15 -1.61
CA ILE A 73 1.84 13.58 -1.53
C ILE A 73 2.28 13.88 -0.09
N ASP A 74 3.46 14.48 0.04
CA ASP A 74 4.03 14.90 1.30
C ASP A 74 4.31 16.42 1.28
N GLY A 75 3.45 17.18 1.91
CA GLY A 75 3.36 18.63 1.70
C GLY A 75 3.00 18.93 0.23
N ASP A 76 3.85 19.67 -0.46
CA ASP A 76 3.68 19.99 -1.88
C ASP A 76 4.58 19.10 -2.79
N ARG A 77 4.98 17.91 -2.33
CA ARG A 77 5.86 16.98 -3.05
C ARG A 77 5.18 15.65 -3.34
N ALA A 78 5.17 15.23 -4.59
CA ALA A 78 4.83 13.88 -4.99
C ALA A 78 6.05 12.97 -4.85
N ILE A 79 5.92 11.84 -4.13
CA ILE A 79 6.97 10.85 -3.95
C ILE A 79 6.61 9.59 -4.73
N ILE A 80 7.52 9.15 -5.58
CA ILE A 80 7.32 8.07 -6.54
C ILE A 80 8.59 7.23 -6.60
N ALA A 81 8.46 5.93 -6.77
CA ALA A 81 9.59 5.03 -6.98
C ALA A 81 9.57 4.46 -8.41
N PRO A 82 10.21 5.12 -9.39
CA PRO A 82 10.19 4.70 -10.79
C PRO A 82 10.80 3.31 -11.02
N GLY A 83 11.87 2.98 -10.30
CA GLY A 83 12.77 1.90 -10.71
C GLY A 83 13.62 2.33 -11.92
N GLY A 84 14.26 1.40 -12.61
CA GLY A 84 15.11 1.76 -13.76
C GLY A 84 16.39 2.47 -13.34
N SER A 85 16.67 3.69 -13.87
CA SER A 85 17.87 4.45 -13.55
C SER A 85 17.84 5.11 -12.17
N THR A 86 16.65 5.32 -11.62
CA THR A 86 16.40 6.04 -10.37
C THR A 86 15.44 5.27 -9.50
N LEU A 87 15.80 5.05 -8.23
CA LEU A 87 14.99 4.24 -7.32
C LEU A 87 13.78 5.00 -6.79
N MET A 88 13.96 6.25 -6.39
CA MET A 88 12.90 7.11 -5.85
C MET A 88 13.12 8.56 -6.26
N ILE A 89 12.05 9.32 -6.43
CA ILE A 89 12.06 10.75 -6.73
C ILE A 89 11.09 11.50 -5.86
N ALA A 90 11.40 12.75 -5.55
CA ALA A 90 10.44 13.75 -5.12
C ALA A 90 10.26 14.78 -6.23
N VAL A 91 9.01 15.08 -6.54
CA VAL A 91 8.61 16.02 -7.58
C VAL A 91 7.75 17.10 -6.95
N ASP A 92 8.05 18.36 -7.23
CA ASP A 92 7.21 19.48 -6.83
C ASP A 92 5.85 19.39 -7.54
N CYS A 93 4.76 19.37 -6.80
CA CYS A 93 3.42 19.16 -7.33
C CYS A 93 2.96 20.31 -8.25
N ALA A 94 3.38 21.54 -7.99
CA ALA A 94 2.96 22.69 -8.77
C ALA A 94 3.71 22.80 -10.10
N THR A 95 5.01 22.46 -10.11
CA THR A 95 5.91 22.75 -11.25
C THR A 95 6.38 21.52 -12.02
N GLY A 96 6.27 20.32 -11.45
CA GLY A 96 6.85 19.11 -12.03
C GLY A 96 8.37 19.00 -11.91
N ARG A 97 9.01 19.96 -11.23
CA ARG A 97 10.47 19.96 -11.03
C ARG A 97 10.85 18.84 -10.07
N VAL A 98 11.83 18.02 -10.47
CA VAL A 98 12.39 17.00 -9.58
C VAL A 98 13.27 17.68 -8.54
N LEU A 99 12.92 17.51 -7.27
CA LEU A 99 13.60 18.11 -6.12
C LEU A 99 14.82 17.30 -5.71
N TRP A 100 14.71 15.98 -5.72
CA TRP A 100 15.81 15.05 -5.48
C TRP A 100 15.56 13.69 -6.16
N ARG A 101 16.64 12.91 -6.31
CA ARG A 101 16.65 11.55 -6.87
C ARG A 101 17.48 10.63 -5.98
N THR A 102 16.97 9.43 -5.74
CA THR A 102 17.73 8.34 -5.13
C THR A 102 18.38 7.52 -6.24
N PRO A 103 19.72 7.40 -6.30
CA PRO A 103 20.40 6.55 -7.29
C PRO A 103 19.96 5.08 -7.19
N ASN A 104 19.94 4.39 -8.33
CA ASN A 104 19.59 2.97 -8.42
C ASN A 104 20.66 2.15 -9.16
N PRO A 105 21.88 2.04 -8.62
CA PRO A 105 22.97 1.31 -9.30
C PRO A 105 22.66 -0.19 -9.48
N LYS A 106 21.83 -0.77 -8.62
CA LYS A 106 21.40 -2.18 -8.66
C LYS A 106 20.25 -2.43 -9.63
N ARG A 107 19.73 -1.38 -10.29
CA ARG A 107 18.59 -1.48 -11.23
C ARG A 107 17.36 -2.19 -10.66
N TRP A 108 17.06 -1.99 -9.38
CA TRP A 108 15.84 -2.54 -8.78
C TRP A 108 14.61 -1.94 -9.43
N ALA A 109 13.73 -2.81 -9.90
CA ALA A 109 12.52 -2.41 -10.61
C ALA A 109 11.41 -1.96 -9.65
N MET A 110 10.45 -1.22 -10.20
CA MET A 110 9.18 -0.92 -9.52
C MET A 110 8.45 -2.20 -9.18
N THR A 111 7.83 -2.22 -8.00
CA THR A 111 6.91 -3.28 -7.57
C THR A 111 5.49 -2.71 -7.44
N HIS A 112 4.53 -3.53 -7.01
CA HIS A 112 3.17 -3.08 -6.71
C HIS A 112 3.04 -2.48 -5.30
N SER A 113 4.07 -2.66 -4.45
CA SER A 113 4.12 -2.04 -3.12
C SER A 113 4.15 -0.51 -3.22
N SER A 114 3.57 0.16 -2.26
CA SER A 114 3.59 1.62 -2.18
C SER A 114 4.65 2.11 -1.20
N ILE A 115 5.00 3.38 -1.32
CA ILE A 115 5.93 4.05 -0.41
C ILE A 115 5.18 4.42 0.87
N VAL A 116 5.83 4.25 2.03
CA VAL A 116 5.27 4.69 3.32
C VAL A 116 6.22 5.67 4.01
N PRO A 117 5.71 6.83 4.48
CA PRO A 117 6.48 7.73 5.31
C PRO A 117 6.62 7.16 6.72
N VAL A 118 7.83 7.17 7.26
CA VAL A 118 8.15 6.66 8.59
C VAL A 118 9.06 7.64 9.30
N SER A 119 8.75 7.97 10.55
CA SER A 119 9.63 8.76 11.41
C SER A 119 10.61 7.84 12.13
N MET A 120 11.91 8.09 11.92
CA MET A 120 13.03 7.42 12.60
C MET A 120 13.72 8.44 13.51
N GLY A 121 13.28 8.54 14.76
CA GLY A 121 13.61 9.66 15.64
C GLY A 121 13.08 10.98 15.07
N SER A 122 13.95 11.97 14.90
CA SER A 122 13.62 13.26 14.29
C SER A 122 13.65 13.25 12.75
N LEU A 123 14.17 12.19 12.13
CA LEU A 123 14.30 12.09 10.69
C LEU A 123 13.05 11.44 10.07
N LYS A 124 12.42 12.13 9.12
CA LYS A 124 11.39 11.56 8.26
C LYS A 124 12.04 10.76 7.13
N THR A 125 11.60 9.52 6.94
CA THR A 125 12.09 8.61 5.91
C THR A 125 10.96 8.10 5.06
N TYR A 126 11.27 7.68 3.85
CA TYR A 126 10.37 6.91 2.99
C TYR A 126 10.87 5.47 2.91
N VAL A 127 9.99 4.53 3.25
CA VAL A 127 10.28 3.09 3.17
C VAL A 127 9.56 2.49 1.99
N TYR A 128 10.25 1.66 1.23
CA TYR A 128 9.72 1.06 0.01
C TYR A 128 10.25 -0.36 -0.21
N CYS A 129 9.35 -1.27 -0.61
CA CYS A 129 9.69 -2.63 -1.05
C CYS A 129 9.93 -2.64 -2.57
N ALA A 130 11.18 -2.47 -2.99
CA ALA A 130 11.59 -2.61 -4.39
C ALA A 130 11.80 -4.08 -4.78
N SER A 131 12.05 -4.38 -6.04
CA SER A 131 12.23 -5.75 -6.53
C SER A 131 13.44 -6.48 -5.91
N GLY A 132 14.45 -5.73 -5.47
CA GLY A 132 15.68 -6.29 -4.89
C GLY A 132 15.75 -6.28 -3.38
N GLY A 133 14.74 -5.74 -2.68
CA GLY A 133 14.72 -5.62 -1.22
C GLY A 133 13.94 -4.41 -0.72
N VAL A 134 14.06 -4.13 0.56
CA VAL A 134 13.45 -2.96 1.21
C VAL A 134 14.50 -1.87 1.39
N VAL A 135 14.09 -0.64 1.20
CA VAL A 135 14.95 0.53 1.37
C VAL A 135 14.32 1.58 2.27
N GLY A 136 15.16 2.30 2.99
CA GLY A 136 14.80 3.53 3.67
C GLY A 136 15.55 4.70 3.06
N VAL A 137 14.81 5.73 2.66
CA VAL A 137 15.32 6.92 1.97
C VAL A 137 15.00 8.16 2.79
N SER A 138 15.96 9.08 2.91
CA SER A 138 15.76 10.36 3.57
C SER A 138 14.72 11.20 2.83
N ALA A 139 13.69 11.67 3.52
CA ALA A 139 12.67 12.53 2.94
C ALA A 139 13.18 13.93 2.59
N THR A 140 14.32 14.33 3.14
CA THR A 140 14.89 15.66 2.94
C THR A 140 15.62 15.78 1.61
N ASP A 141 16.47 14.80 1.29
CA ASP A 141 17.42 14.88 0.20
C ASP A 141 17.46 13.66 -0.74
N GLY A 142 16.65 12.63 -0.46
CA GLY A 142 16.60 11.42 -1.26
C GLY A 142 17.80 10.47 -1.07
N ARG A 143 18.65 10.72 -0.10
CA ARG A 143 19.78 9.83 0.19
C ARG A 143 19.29 8.50 0.74
N MET A 144 19.79 7.38 0.20
CA MET A 144 19.54 6.06 0.75
C MET A 144 20.21 5.95 2.11
N LEU A 145 19.44 5.62 3.14
CA LEU A 145 19.89 5.51 4.52
C LEU A 145 20.26 4.07 4.86
N TRP A 146 19.45 3.13 4.40
CA TRP A 146 19.64 1.70 4.62
C TRP A 146 18.94 0.87 3.53
N GLU A 147 19.36 -0.36 3.39
CA GLU A 147 18.72 -1.37 2.56
C GLU A 147 18.68 -2.72 3.28
N LEU A 148 17.68 -3.53 2.98
CA LEU A 148 17.50 -4.90 3.44
C LEU A 148 17.23 -5.81 2.25
N PRO A 149 18.28 -6.43 1.65
CA PRO A 149 18.13 -7.23 0.43
C PRO A 149 17.46 -8.60 0.66
N ASP A 150 17.27 -9.00 1.92
CA ASP A 150 16.75 -10.32 2.29
C ASP A 150 15.22 -10.44 2.17
N TRP A 151 14.52 -9.32 1.92
CA TRP A 151 13.10 -9.33 1.65
C TRP A 151 12.84 -9.25 0.14
N LYS A 152 12.50 -10.39 -0.46
CA LYS A 152 12.14 -10.49 -1.87
C LYS A 152 10.88 -11.31 -2.05
N VAL A 153 9.95 -10.82 -2.85
CA VAL A 153 8.75 -11.53 -3.26
C VAL A 153 8.85 -11.80 -4.76
N GLN A 154 8.84 -13.06 -5.17
CA GLN A 154 9.24 -13.47 -6.52
C GLN A 154 8.33 -12.95 -7.63
N ILE A 155 7.01 -13.10 -7.48
CA ILE A 155 6.05 -12.82 -8.55
C ILE A 155 5.55 -11.38 -8.48
N ALA A 156 4.96 -11.01 -7.35
CA ALA A 156 4.45 -9.66 -7.13
C ALA A 156 4.59 -9.26 -5.66
N ASN A 157 5.40 -8.25 -5.40
CA ASN A 157 5.51 -7.62 -4.09
C ASN A 157 4.44 -6.53 -4.01
N ILE A 158 3.33 -6.78 -3.31
CA ILE A 158 2.14 -5.93 -3.31
C ILE A 158 1.95 -5.23 -1.95
N PRO A 159 1.96 -5.94 -0.80
CA PRO A 159 1.76 -5.28 0.49
C PRO A 159 2.82 -4.20 0.74
N THR A 160 2.36 -3.10 1.31
CA THR A 160 3.21 -1.98 1.71
C THR A 160 3.85 -2.28 3.07
N PRO A 161 5.08 -1.82 3.35
CA PRO A 161 5.66 -1.90 4.69
C PRO A 161 4.74 -1.29 5.75
N VAL A 162 4.57 -1.96 6.88
CA VAL A 162 3.70 -1.50 7.98
C VAL A 162 4.54 -1.03 9.15
N PRO A 163 4.60 0.29 9.42
CA PRO A 163 5.25 0.80 10.61
C PRO A 163 4.48 0.37 11.87
N VAL A 164 5.18 -0.26 12.82
CA VAL A 164 4.58 -0.74 14.09
C VAL A 164 5.13 0.01 15.31
N GLY A 165 5.83 1.11 15.09
CA GLY A 165 6.45 1.94 16.12
C GLY A 165 7.88 1.52 16.47
N GLN A 166 8.59 2.40 17.20
CA GLN A 166 9.94 2.16 17.73
C GLN A 166 10.99 1.72 16.68
N GLY A 167 10.91 2.26 15.45
CA GLY A 167 11.80 1.88 14.37
C GLY A 167 11.48 0.52 13.73
N ARG A 168 10.40 -0.16 14.12
CA ARG A 168 10.04 -1.47 13.59
C ARG A 168 9.08 -1.38 12.42
N LEU A 169 9.28 -2.31 11.49
CA LEU A 169 8.47 -2.48 10.29
C LEU A 169 8.03 -3.93 10.17
N PHE A 170 6.74 -4.14 9.89
CA PHE A 170 6.25 -5.45 9.54
C PHE A 170 6.07 -5.54 8.01
N LEU A 171 6.70 -6.53 7.41
CA LEU A 171 6.64 -6.83 5.98
C LEU A 171 5.82 -8.09 5.79
N SER A 172 5.00 -8.12 4.74
CA SER A 172 4.24 -9.31 4.38
C SER A 172 4.19 -9.46 2.86
N GLY A 173 4.06 -10.68 2.38
CA GLY A 173 3.96 -10.97 0.95
C GLY A 173 3.21 -12.25 0.69
N GLY A 174 2.58 -12.30 -0.48
CA GLY A 174 2.04 -13.51 -1.06
C GLY A 174 3.11 -14.39 -1.69
N TYR A 175 2.68 -15.33 -2.52
CA TYR A 175 3.58 -16.19 -3.31
C TYR A 175 4.64 -16.89 -2.44
N ASN A 176 4.23 -17.39 -1.29
CA ASN A 176 5.05 -18.09 -0.30
C ASN A 176 6.14 -17.24 0.38
N ALA A 177 6.07 -15.91 0.31
CA ALA A 177 7.02 -15.04 0.99
C ALA A 177 6.83 -15.02 2.52
N GLY A 178 5.60 -15.22 3.00
CA GLY A 178 5.29 -15.10 4.42
C GLY A 178 5.36 -13.67 4.92
N SER A 179 5.98 -13.47 6.09
CA SER A 179 6.18 -12.13 6.64
C SER A 179 7.47 -12.03 7.46
N MET A 180 7.88 -10.79 7.74
CA MET A 180 9.11 -10.48 8.46
C MET A 180 8.90 -9.27 9.35
N MET A 181 9.35 -9.33 10.59
CA MET A 181 9.55 -8.16 11.43
C MET A 181 10.96 -7.63 11.26
N VAL A 182 11.09 -6.36 10.98
CA VAL A 182 12.36 -5.66 10.78
C VAL A 182 12.54 -4.61 11.87
N ASP A 183 13.75 -4.52 12.40
CA ASP A 183 14.18 -3.48 13.33
C ASP A 183 15.15 -2.54 12.60
N VAL A 184 14.81 -1.26 12.54
CA VAL A 184 15.67 -0.23 11.97
C VAL A 184 16.22 0.62 13.10
N THR A 185 17.54 0.61 13.25
CA THR A 185 18.25 1.36 14.29
C THR A 185 19.10 2.48 13.69
N SER A 186 19.34 3.51 14.48
CA SER A 186 20.24 4.61 14.12
C SER A 186 21.26 4.80 15.21
N GLN A 187 22.55 4.85 14.82
CA GLN A 187 23.66 5.15 15.73
C GLN A 187 24.61 6.12 15.02
N GLY A 188 24.85 7.27 15.66
CA GLY A 188 25.76 8.29 15.09
C GLY A 188 25.33 8.81 13.70
N GLY A 189 24.04 8.78 13.36
CA GLY A 189 23.52 9.17 12.05
C GLY A 189 23.62 8.08 10.97
N ALA A 190 24.24 6.94 11.25
CA ALA A 190 24.21 5.76 10.39
C ALA A 190 22.98 4.91 10.73
N PHE A 191 22.32 4.37 9.69
CA PHE A 191 21.14 3.53 9.82
C PHE A 191 21.46 2.10 9.43
N SER A 192 20.86 1.14 10.14
CA SER A 192 20.90 -0.28 9.79
C SER A 192 19.53 -0.92 9.98
N ALA A 193 19.21 -1.86 9.10
CA ALA A 193 18.00 -2.66 9.17
C ALA A 193 18.35 -4.13 9.36
N ARG A 194 17.67 -4.82 10.26
CA ARG A 194 17.89 -6.24 10.51
C ARG A 194 16.58 -6.99 10.72
N GLU A 195 16.56 -8.25 10.32
CA GLU A 195 15.47 -9.16 10.64
C GLU A 195 15.40 -9.40 12.15
N VAL A 196 14.21 -9.30 12.73
CA VAL A 196 13.92 -9.69 14.13
C VAL A 196 13.39 -11.11 14.15
N TYR A 197 12.42 -11.41 13.29
CA TYR A 197 11.90 -12.75 13.05
C TYR A 197 11.26 -12.84 11.66
N ARG A 198 11.09 -14.07 11.17
CA ARG A 198 10.38 -14.40 9.94
C ARG A 198 9.29 -15.43 10.22
N LEU A 199 8.14 -15.27 9.58
CA LEU A 199 7.02 -16.18 9.69
C LEU A 199 6.77 -16.86 8.34
N LYS A 200 6.35 -18.11 8.41
CA LYS A 200 5.90 -18.87 7.23
C LYS A 200 4.57 -18.32 6.72
N PRO A 201 4.24 -18.53 5.42
CA PRO A 201 2.99 -18.06 4.83
C PRO A 201 1.74 -18.53 5.58
N GLU A 202 1.76 -19.76 6.11
CA GLU A 202 0.64 -20.36 6.84
C GLU A 202 0.42 -19.70 8.21
N THR A 203 1.47 -19.10 8.78
CA THR A 203 1.37 -18.31 10.00
C THR A 203 0.90 -16.90 9.69
N PHE A 204 1.56 -16.21 8.74
CA PHE A 204 1.14 -14.91 8.25
C PHE A 204 1.75 -14.62 6.88
N GLY A 205 0.92 -14.36 5.88
CA GLY A 205 1.35 -13.99 4.53
C GLY A 205 0.19 -13.39 3.77
N SER A 206 0.25 -12.10 3.47
CA SER A 206 -0.81 -11.41 2.73
C SER A 206 -0.51 -11.41 1.24
N HIS A 207 -1.49 -11.80 0.40
CA HIS A 207 -1.33 -11.82 -1.05
C HIS A 207 -1.32 -10.42 -1.66
N GLN A 208 -2.36 -9.63 -1.41
CA GLN A 208 -2.57 -8.32 -2.02
C GLN A 208 -2.80 -7.21 -0.98
N GLN A 209 -3.40 -7.57 0.13
CA GLN A 209 -3.76 -6.60 1.15
C GLN A 209 -2.54 -6.25 2.01
N THR A 210 -2.36 -4.98 2.29
CA THR A 210 -1.39 -4.55 3.31
C THR A 210 -1.92 -4.90 4.69
N PRO A 211 -1.16 -5.61 5.54
CA PRO A 211 -1.54 -5.85 6.93
C PRO A 211 -1.80 -4.55 7.68
N MET A 212 -2.68 -4.57 8.65
CA MET A 212 -3.00 -3.40 9.45
C MET A 212 -2.44 -3.53 10.86
N PHE A 213 -1.74 -2.49 11.30
CA PHE A 213 -1.32 -2.35 12.68
C PHE A 213 -2.31 -1.47 13.45
N TYR A 214 -2.86 -2.00 14.53
CA TYR A 214 -3.79 -1.27 15.38
C TYR A 214 -3.65 -1.71 16.85
N ARG A 215 -3.37 -0.76 17.75
CA ARG A 215 -3.26 -0.97 19.19
C ARG A 215 -2.38 -2.16 19.60
N GLY A 216 -1.17 -2.24 19.03
CA GLY A 216 -0.20 -3.29 19.35
C GLY A 216 -0.48 -4.65 18.70
N ARG A 217 -1.45 -4.73 17.79
CA ARG A 217 -1.82 -5.95 17.07
C ARG A 217 -1.69 -5.77 15.57
N ILE A 218 -1.39 -6.84 14.88
CA ILE A 218 -1.32 -6.92 13.41
C ILE A 218 -2.50 -7.76 12.92
N PHE A 219 -3.23 -7.23 11.95
CA PHE A 219 -4.36 -7.91 11.31
C PHE A 219 -4.07 -8.13 9.84
N GLY A 220 -4.45 -9.29 9.31
CA GLY A 220 -4.35 -9.58 7.89
C GLY A 220 -5.07 -10.86 7.53
N VAL A 221 -5.31 -11.05 6.23
CA VAL A 221 -5.87 -12.28 5.69
C VAL A 221 -4.73 -13.13 5.17
N ILE A 222 -4.61 -14.36 5.68
CA ILE A 222 -3.58 -15.33 5.28
C ILE A 222 -4.01 -16.13 4.03
N PRO A 223 -3.10 -16.91 3.40
CA PRO A 223 -3.37 -17.55 2.11
C PRO A 223 -4.60 -18.47 2.05
N ASP A 224 -5.01 -19.07 3.15
CA ASP A 224 -6.23 -19.90 3.21
C ASP A 224 -7.53 -19.09 3.33
N GLY A 225 -7.43 -17.76 3.36
CA GLY A 225 -8.55 -16.81 3.43
C GLY A 225 -9.01 -16.47 4.84
N ARG A 226 -8.38 -17.00 5.90
CA ARG A 226 -8.71 -16.61 7.29
C ARG A 226 -8.16 -15.22 7.61
N LEU A 227 -8.95 -14.45 8.35
CA LEU A 227 -8.49 -13.25 9.02
C LEU A 227 -7.76 -13.66 10.31
N VAL A 228 -6.57 -13.12 10.50
CA VAL A 228 -5.72 -13.39 11.66
C VAL A 228 -5.46 -12.10 12.43
N CYS A 229 -5.46 -12.20 13.75
CA CYS A 229 -4.94 -11.21 14.68
C CYS A 229 -3.69 -11.75 15.35
N MET A 230 -2.60 -10.99 15.31
CA MET A 230 -1.30 -11.40 15.80
C MET A 230 -0.67 -10.31 16.68
N GLY A 231 0.09 -10.70 17.69
CA GLY A 231 0.94 -9.80 18.47
C GLY A 231 2.20 -9.38 17.73
N LEU A 232 2.90 -8.37 18.25
CA LEU A 232 4.19 -7.93 17.68
C LEU A 232 5.34 -8.96 17.91
N ASP A 233 5.10 -9.97 18.71
CA ASP A 233 6.01 -11.12 18.93
C ASP A 233 5.82 -12.23 17.87
N GLY A 234 4.92 -12.04 16.91
CA GLY A 234 4.62 -13.00 15.85
C GLY A 234 3.70 -14.14 16.26
N LYS A 235 3.09 -14.08 17.45
CA LYS A 235 2.17 -15.11 17.92
C LYS A 235 0.71 -14.75 17.59
N HIS A 236 -0.05 -15.73 17.13
CA HIS A 236 -1.48 -15.57 16.92
C HIS A 236 -2.18 -15.31 18.26
N ILE A 237 -3.07 -14.32 18.26
CA ILE A 237 -4.02 -14.07 19.34
C ILE A 237 -5.32 -14.80 19.02
N TRP A 238 -5.79 -14.69 17.78
CA TRP A 238 -6.95 -15.42 17.25
C TRP A 238 -6.93 -15.47 15.72
N ASP A 239 -7.73 -16.36 15.16
CA ASP A 239 -8.09 -16.36 13.74
C ASP A 239 -9.63 -16.50 13.56
N SER A 240 -10.12 -16.30 12.33
CA SER A 240 -11.55 -16.30 12.03
C SER A 240 -12.18 -17.68 11.92
N GLY A 241 -11.48 -18.75 12.29
CA GLY A 241 -12.01 -20.13 12.27
C GLY A 241 -12.42 -20.59 10.87
N THR A 242 -13.70 -20.77 10.66
CA THR A 242 -14.27 -21.21 9.37
C THR A 242 -14.59 -20.05 8.41
N ALA A 243 -14.64 -18.80 8.91
CA ALA A 243 -14.91 -17.63 8.04
C ALA A 243 -13.74 -17.37 7.09
N ARG A 244 -14.06 -17.08 5.83
CA ARG A 244 -13.09 -16.82 4.76
C ARG A 244 -13.37 -15.47 4.09
N PHE A 245 -12.31 -14.71 3.87
CA PHE A 245 -12.36 -13.37 3.29
C PHE A 245 -11.68 -13.29 1.93
N GLY A 246 -10.86 -14.27 1.59
CA GLY A 246 -10.16 -14.34 0.30
C GLY A 246 -9.24 -13.15 0.08
N LEU A 247 -9.35 -12.52 -1.06
CA LEU A 247 -8.53 -11.35 -1.47
C LEU A 247 -9.22 -10.01 -1.18
N GLY A 248 -10.32 -10.01 -0.43
CA GLY A 248 -11.06 -8.80 -0.11
C GLY A 248 -10.30 -7.85 0.82
N PRO A 249 -10.57 -6.56 0.73
CA PRO A 249 -9.89 -5.53 1.52
C PRO A 249 -10.42 -5.45 2.95
N TYR A 250 -9.63 -4.80 3.80
CA TYR A 250 -10.04 -4.47 5.17
C TYR A 250 -9.50 -3.11 5.60
N VAL A 251 -10.18 -2.49 6.57
CA VAL A 251 -9.80 -1.20 7.14
C VAL A 251 -10.24 -1.11 8.59
N VAL A 252 -9.44 -0.44 9.44
CA VAL A 252 -9.87 -0.05 10.78
C VAL A 252 -10.37 1.38 10.73
N ALA A 253 -11.60 1.58 11.18
CA ALA A 253 -12.22 2.89 11.30
C ALA A 253 -13.11 2.91 12.55
N ASP A 254 -13.09 4.01 13.30
CA ASP A 254 -13.90 4.22 14.50
C ASP A 254 -13.87 3.02 15.49
N GLY A 255 -12.66 2.49 15.73
CA GLY A 255 -12.44 1.39 16.66
C GLY A 255 -12.98 0.03 16.22
N LYS A 256 -13.42 -0.13 14.97
CA LYS A 256 -13.92 -1.36 14.38
C LYS A 256 -13.07 -1.78 13.20
N LEU A 257 -12.94 -3.08 12.99
CA LEU A 257 -12.29 -3.65 11.81
C LEU A 257 -13.37 -4.07 10.81
N TYR A 258 -13.41 -3.40 9.67
CA TYR A 258 -14.29 -3.71 8.55
C TYR A 258 -13.53 -4.61 7.57
N VAL A 259 -14.06 -5.79 7.29
CA VAL A 259 -13.45 -6.77 6.39
C VAL A 259 -14.46 -7.13 5.31
N LEU A 260 -14.15 -6.79 4.08
CA LEU A 260 -14.95 -7.18 2.93
C LEU A 260 -14.38 -8.48 2.37
N SER A 261 -15.21 -9.50 2.18
CA SER A 261 -14.77 -10.69 1.46
C SER A 261 -14.71 -10.40 -0.05
N ASP A 262 -13.90 -11.16 -0.78
CA ASP A 262 -13.85 -11.08 -2.25
C ASP A 262 -15.17 -11.45 -2.94
N GLN A 263 -16.10 -12.05 -2.19
CA GLN A 263 -17.48 -12.35 -2.60
C GLN A 263 -18.48 -11.24 -2.26
N GLY A 264 -18.04 -10.10 -1.74
CA GLY A 264 -18.90 -8.94 -1.48
C GLY A 264 -19.67 -8.94 -0.16
N VAL A 265 -19.27 -9.77 0.82
CA VAL A 265 -19.82 -9.75 2.17
C VAL A 265 -18.93 -8.91 3.08
N LEU A 266 -19.49 -7.83 3.63
CA LEU A 266 -18.84 -6.99 4.63
C LEU A 266 -19.10 -7.57 6.02
N THR A 267 -18.04 -7.78 6.79
CA THR A 267 -18.10 -8.18 8.20
C THR A 267 -17.45 -7.10 9.06
N ILE A 268 -18.10 -6.72 10.14
CA ILE A 268 -17.55 -5.81 11.16
C ILE A 268 -17.03 -6.66 12.30
N VAL A 269 -15.79 -6.47 12.72
CA VAL A 269 -15.13 -7.26 13.77
C VAL A 269 -14.62 -6.34 14.88
N ASP A 270 -14.70 -6.78 16.14
CA ASP A 270 -14.06 -6.10 17.25
C ASP A 270 -12.54 -6.38 17.24
N PRO A 271 -11.68 -5.38 16.93
CA PRO A 271 -10.23 -5.59 16.88
C PRO A 271 -9.59 -5.74 18.26
N ASN A 272 -10.31 -5.40 19.36
CA ASN A 272 -9.78 -5.44 20.72
C ASN A 272 -10.06 -6.76 21.43
N ALA A 273 -10.97 -7.58 20.91
CA ALA A 273 -11.35 -8.85 21.53
C ALA A 273 -10.18 -9.86 21.59
N SER A 274 -10.23 -10.77 22.56
CA SER A 274 -9.25 -11.85 22.72
C SER A 274 -9.52 -13.07 21.83
N LYS A 275 -10.65 -13.08 21.12
CA LYS A 275 -11.06 -14.09 20.14
C LYS A 275 -11.74 -13.40 18.96
N TYR A 276 -11.88 -14.09 17.84
CA TYR A 276 -12.65 -13.59 16.70
C TYR A 276 -14.08 -13.26 17.12
N THR A 277 -14.46 -11.99 17.06
CA THR A 277 -15.75 -11.47 17.53
C THR A 277 -16.39 -10.63 16.43
N PRO A 278 -17.17 -11.23 15.51
CA PRO A 278 -17.93 -10.48 14.53
C PRO A 278 -19.09 -9.75 15.23
N LEU A 279 -19.24 -8.46 14.93
CA LEU A 279 -20.30 -7.60 15.47
C LEU A 279 -21.52 -7.54 14.53
N GLY A 280 -21.33 -7.86 13.27
CA GLY A 280 -22.37 -7.87 12.25
C GLY A 280 -21.81 -8.16 10.88
N GLN A 281 -22.67 -8.58 9.96
CA GLN A 281 -22.30 -8.76 8.55
C GLN A 281 -23.47 -8.51 7.62
N ALA A 282 -23.16 -8.08 6.39
CA ALA A 282 -24.12 -7.89 5.33
C ALA A 282 -23.49 -8.12 3.95
N ARG A 283 -24.25 -8.64 3.00
CA ARG A 283 -23.86 -8.64 1.60
C ARG A 283 -24.09 -7.25 1.02
N ILE A 284 -23.02 -6.59 0.60
CA ILE A 284 -23.08 -5.20 0.05
C ILE A 284 -22.77 -5.14 -1.44
N LEU A 285 -22.06 -6.16 -1.97
CA LEU A 285 -21.71 -6.32 -3.38
C LEU A 285 -22.14 -7.70 -3.84
N GLY A 286 -22.44 -7.83 -5.12
CA GLY A 286 -22.90 -9.10 -5.69
C GLY A 286 -21.91 -9.79 -6.61
N GLY A 287 -20.86 -9.05 -7.00
CA GLY A 287 -19.85 -9.50 -7.94
C GLY A 287 -18.73 -10.32 -7.32
N SER A 288 -17.86 -10.80 -8.18
CA SER A 288 -16.54 -11.34 -7.86
C SER A 288 -15.48 -10.26 -7.92
N ASP A 289 -14.31 -10.55 -7.38
CA ASP A 289 -13.16 -9.63 -7.38
C ASP A 289 -13.45 -8.31 -6.63
N ALA A 290 -14.11 -8.37 -5.47
CA ALA A 290 -14.27 -7.23 -4.58
C ALA A 290 -12.94 -6.94 -3.84
N TRP A 291 -11.90 -6.57 -4.60
CA TRP A 291 -10.51 -6.44 -4.13
C TRP A 291 -10.08 -4.99 -3.91
N ALA A 292 -10.87 -4.04 -4.37
CA ALA A 292 -10.53 -2.64 -4.25
C ALA A 292 -10.50 -2.19 -2.78
N PRO A 293 -9.52 -1.34 -2.38
CA PRO A 293 -9.47 -0.81 -1.03
C PRO A 293 -10.78 -0.14 -0.62
N LEU A 294 -11.18 -0.32 0.64
CA LEU A 294 -12.28 0.41 1.24
C LEU A 294 -11.85 1.85 1.51
N ALA A 295 -12.72 2.80 1.21
CA ALA A 295 -12.52 4.20 1.58
C ALA A 295 -13.57 4.60 2.64
N VAL A 296 -13.12 5.12 3.78
CA VAL A 296 -13.99 5.55 4.89
C VAL A 296 -13.71 7.01 5.20
N ALA A 297 -14.73 7.85 5.11
CA ALA A 297 -14.66 9.26 5.44
C ALA A 297 -16.04 9.83 5.77
N GLY A 298 -16.12 10.77 6.73
CA GLY A 298 -17.35 11.50 7.05
C GLY A 298 -18.55 10.59 7.38
N GLY A 299 -18.33 9.49 8.09
CA GLY A 299 -19.37 8.52 8.44
C GLY A 299 -19.85 7.65 7.28
N ARG A 300 -19.15 7.66 6.13
CA ARG A 300 -19.50 6.88 4.94
C ARG A 300 -18.37 5.93 4.56
N MET A 301 -18.74 4.80 3.96
CA MET A 301 -17.82 3.84 3.36
C MET A 301 -18.13 3.68 1.88
N ILE A 302 -17.09 3.73 1.05
CA ILE A 302 -17.17 3.35 -0.35
C ILE A 302 -16.52 1.99 -0.52
N ALA A 303 -17.23 1.08 -1.17
CA ALA A 303 -16.76 -0.24 -1.56
C ALA A 303 -17.13 -0.53 -3.01
N ARG A 304 -16.31 -1.29 -3.72
CA ARG A 304 -16.60 -1.69 -5.11
C ARG A 304 -16.09 -3.08 -5.45
N ASP A 305 -16.75 -3.69 -6.42
CA ASP A 305 -16.24 -4.83 -7.20
C ASP A 305 -15.90 -4.38 -8.64
N LEU A 306 -15.80 -5.29 -9.59
CA LEU A 306 -15.53 -4.97 -10.99
C LEU A 306 -16.66 -4.21 -11.69
N THR A 307 -17.89 -4.30 -11.19
CA THR A 307 -19.10 -3.86 -11.89
C THR A 307 -19.95 -2.87 -11.12
N LYS A 308 -19.80 -2.85 -9.79
CA LYS A 308 -20.64 -2.05 -8.91
C LYS A 308 -19.79 -1.31 -7.86
N MET A 309 -20.18 -0.08 -7.59
CA MET A 309 -19.68 0.71 -6.47
C MET A 309 -20.87 1.11 -5.58
N VAL A 310 -20.68 1.00 -4.28
CA VAL A 310 -21.69 1.39 -3.28
C VAL A 310 -21.10 2.39 -2.31
N CYS A 311 -21.95 3.31 -1.85
CA CYS A 311 -21.66 4.21 -0.73
C CYS A 311 -22.61 3.85 0.41
N ILE A 312 -22.05 3.48 1.56
CA ILE A 312 -22.78 2.99 2.73
C ILE A 312 -22.69 4.03 3.82
N ASP A 313 -23.80 4.37 4.43
CA ASP A 313 -23.85 5.19 5.64
C ASP A 313 -23.49 4.33 6.85
N LEU A 314 -22.47 4.74 7.60
CA LEU A 314 -22.00 4.07 8.82
C LEU A 314 -22.51 4.76 10.10
N THR A 315 -23.28 5.84 9.98
CA THR A 315 -23.73 6.63 11.16
C THR A 315 -24.90 5.98 11.89
N GLY A 316 -25.57 4.99 11.28
CA GLY A 316 -26.69 4.29 11.90
C GLY A 316 -27.98 5.12 11.97
N LYS A 317 -28.10 6.15 11.11
CA LYS A 317 -29.30 6.96 10.97
C LYS A 317 -30.20 6.45 9.87
#